data_40693cbd6b4dd2733fbda2f0bda89c57
#
_entry.id   40693cbd6b4dd2733fbda2f0bda89c57
#
_cell.length_a   1.000
_cell.length_b   1.000
_cell.length_c   1.000
_cell.angle_alpha   90.00
_cell.angle_beta   90.00
_cell.angle_gamma   90.00
#
_symmetry.space_group_name_H-M   'P 1'
#
loop_
_entity.id
_entity.type
_entity.pdbx_description
1 polymer ?
#
loop_
_entity_poly.entity_id
_entity_poly.type
_entity_poly.pdbx_seq_one_letter_code
_entity_poly.pdbx_strand_id
1 'polypeptide(L)'
;MRQKGVYPYDYMDIVEKFNDPKLPTKKDFYSMLTNTGITDELYQHAQKVWSTFRLQNMGQYHDLYLKSGVLLLADVFENFRKTCLENIELDPAHYVTSPGLSWDAMLKMTGIKLELINDIDQYQFIEKGMRGGTSYIAHRYGEANNKHMSNYDAEKNSKYFMYLDTNNLYGWL
;
A
#
# COMPACT_ATOMS: atom_id res chain seq x y z
N MET A 1 19.02 -7.03 9.42
CA MET A 1 18.56 -6.07 8.41
C MET A 1 17.72 -5.01 9.09
N ARG A 2 18.12 -3.74 9.03
CA ARG A 2 17.33 -2.61 9.61
C ARG A 2 16.74 -1.70 8.54
N GLN A 3 16.84 -2.09 7.27
CA GLN A 3 16.42 -1.30 6.12
C GLN A 3 15.52 -2.15 5.23
N LYS A 4 14.47 -1.53 4.66
CA LYS A 4 13.60 -2.18 3.67
C LYS A 4 14.43 -2.72 2.51
N GLY A 5 14.17 -3.96 2.12
CA GLY A 5 14.80 -4.57 0.95
C GLY A 5 14.46 -3.79 -0.34
N VAL A 6 15.28 -3.98 -1.35
CA VAL A 6 15.09 -3.42 -2.69
C VAL A 6 14.64 -4.54 -3.61
N TYR A 7 13.60 -4.29 -4.41
CA TYR A 7 13.04 -5.32 -5.28
C TYR A 7 12.67 -4.74 -6.66
N PRO A 8 13.04 -5.41 -7.76
CA PRO A 8 12.76 -4.94 -9.12
C PRO A 8 11.37 -5.38 -9.59
N TYR A 9 10.32 -4.70 -9.11
CA TYR A 9 8.93 -5.09 -9.36
C TYR A 9 8.58 -5.18 -10.83
N ASP A 10 8.90 -4.15 -11.62
CA ASP A 10 8.55 -4.09 -13.03
C ASP A 10 9.36 -5.08 -13.89
N TYR A 11 10.56 -5.45 -13.42
CA TYR A 11 11.36 -6.49 -14.05
C TYR A 11 10.75 -7.89 -13.87
N MET A 12 10.17 -8.17 -12.71
CA MET A 12 9.59 -9.46 -12.34
C MET A 12 8.16 -9.62 -12.87
N ASP A 13 7.97 -9.49 -14.18
CA ASP A 13 6.68 -9.49 -14.87
C ASP A 13 6.17 -10.90 -15.27
N ILE A 14 7.07 -11.89 -15.32
CA ILE A 14 6.76 -13.29 -15.67
C ILE A 14 7.41 -14.27 -14.69
N VAL A 15 6.79 -15.45 -14.53
CA VAL A 15 7.23 -16.47 -13.56
C VAL A 15 8.61 -17.04 -13.89
N GLU A 16 8.96 -17.14 -15.13
CA GLU A 16 10.24 -17.67 -15.62
C GLU A 16 11.45 -16.89 -15.06
N LYS A 17 11.29 -15.60 -14.79
CA LYS A 17 12.34 -14.74 -14.21
C LYS A 17 12.76 -15.13 -12.79
N PHE A 18 11.96 -15.90 -12.07
CA PHE A 18 12.41 -16.49 -10.80
C PHE A 18 13.62 -17.43 -10.98
N ASN A 19 13.81 -17.99 -12.16
CA ASN A 19 14.94 -18.86 -12.48
C ASN A 19 16.19 -18.10 -12.92
N ASP A 20 16.14 -16.79 -13.08
CA ASP A 20 17.28 -15.96 -13.50
C ASP A 20 18.44 -16.14 -12.51
N PRO A 21 19.64 -16.58 -12.99
CA PRO A 21 20.75 -16.95 -12.12
C PRO A 21 21.58 -15.74 -11.64
N LYS A 22 21.12 -14.53 -11.95
CA LYS A 22 21.83 -13.29 -11.64
C LYS A 22 20.89 -12.22 -11.13
N LEU A 23 21.41 -11.36 -10.25
CA LEU A 23 20.71 -10.14 -9.88
C LEU A 23 20.59 -9.24 -11.13
N PRO A 24 19.42 -8.69 -11.46
CA PRO A 24 19.22 -7.76 -12.56
C PRO A 24 20.13 -6.54 -12.46
N THR A 25 20.30 -5.84 -13.57
CA THR A 25 21.11 -4.62 -13.60
C THR A 25 20.42 -3.48 -12.85
N LYS A 26 21.17 -2.45 -12.47
CA LYS A 26 20.59 -1.26 -11.80
C LYS A 26 19.42 -0.65 -12.58
N LYS A 27 19.46 -0.71 -13.92
CA LYS A 27 18.41 -0.18 -14.80
C LYS A 27 17.09 -0.95 -14.66
N ASP A 28 17.17 -2.24 -14.40
CA ASP A 28 16.01 -3.12 -14.27
C ASP A 28 15.25 -2.90 -12.93
N PHE A 29 15.81 -2.12 -12.01
CA PHE A 29 15.14 -1.65 -10.81
C PHE A 29 14.38 -0.33 -11.01
N TYR A 30 14.22 0.10 -12.25
CA TYR A 30 13.36 1.25 -12.55
C TYR A 30 11.90 0.92 -12.22
N SER A 31 11.21 1.88 -11.64
CA SER A 31 9.77 1.76 -11.33
C SER A 31 8.96 2.71 -12.22
N MET A 32 8.08 2.15 -13.02
CA MET A 32 7.13 2.91 -13.82
C MET A 32 6.11 3.65 -12.95
N LEU A 33 5.79 3.09 -11.77
CA LEU A 33 4.85 3.71 -10.83
C LEU A 33 5.37 5.05 -10.31
N THR A 34 6.66 5.11 -9.97
CA THR A 34 7.28 6.32 -9.40
C THR A 34 8.07 7.13 -10.44
N ASN A 35 8.24 6.61 -11.65
CA ASN A 35 9.10 7.17 -12.71
C ASN A 35 10.55 7.39 -12.25
N THR A 36 11.04 6.52 -11.37
CA THR A 36 12.40 6.64 -10.81
C THR A 36 13.15 5.32 -10.84
N GLY A 37 14.46 5.41 -11.00
CA GLY A 37 15.36 4.29 -10.72
C GLY A 37 15.79 4.27 -9.26
N ILE A 38 16.61 3.26 -8.90
CA ILE A 38 17.20 3.19 -7.56
C ILE A 38 18.56 3.91 -7.50
N THR A 39 18.95 4.36 -6.30
CA THR A 39 20.26 4.95 -6.06
C THR A 39 21.38 3.90 -6.11
N ASP A 40 22.63 4.37 -6.21
CA ASP A 40 23.77 3.45 -6.21
C ASP A 40 23.91 2.70 -4.88
N GLU A 41 23.62 3.36 -3.77
CA GLU A 41 23.66 2.76 -2.43
C GLU A 41 22.63 1.63 -2.29
N LEU A 42 21.43 1.82 -2.82
CA LEU A 42 20.38 0.82 -2.81
C LEU A 42 20.73 -0.38 -3.70
N TYR A 43 21.32 -0.13 -4.86
CA TYR A 43 21.79 -1.22 -5.73
C TYR A 43 22.94 -2.01 -5.10
N GLN A 44 23.92 -1.31 -4.51
CA GLN A 44 25.01 -1.95 -3.74
C GLN A 44 24.46 -2.77 -2.58
N HIS A 45 23.41 -2.28 -1.90
CA HIS A 45 22.73 -3.06 -0.86
C HIS A 45 22.13 -4.34 -1.42
N ALA A 46 21.44 -4.29 -2.57
CA ALA A 46 20.90 -5.48 -3.22
C ALA A 46 22.00 -6.49 -3.59
N GLN A 47 23.13 -6.02 -4.14
CA GLN A 47 24.29 -6.86 -4.45
C GLN A 47 24.91 -7.47 -3.20
N LYS A 48 25.01 -6.72 -2.12
CA LYS A 48 25.50 -7.21 -0.82
C LYS A 48 24.57 -8.30 -0.25
N VAL A 49 23.27 -8.11 -0.32
CA VAL A 49 22.29 -9.12 0.08
C VAL A 49 22.47 -10.38 -0.75
N TRP A 50 22.53 -10.25 -2.07
CA TRP A 50 22.73 -11.39 -2.98
C TRP A 50 23.97 -12.21 -2.62
N SER A 51 25.11 -11.56 -2.45
CA SER A 51 26.38 -12.22 -2.13
C SER A 51 26.42 -12.78 -0.72
N THR A 52 25.90 -12.05 0.29
CA THR A 52 25.93 -12.48 1.68
C THR A 52 25.10 -13.74 1.92
N PHE A 53 23.93 -13.82 1.28
CA PHE A 53 23.06 -14.97 1.40
C PHE A 53 23.35 -16.05 0.33
N ARG A 54 24.37 -15.84 -0.50
CA ARG A 54 24.80 -16.77 -1.57
C ARG A 54 23.65 -17.21 -2.46
N LEU A 55 22.80 -16.25 -2.85
CA LEU A 55 21.61 -16.51 -3.65
C LEU A 55 22.03 -16.95 -5.06
N GLN A 56 21.30 -17.91 -5.60
CA GLN A 56 21.63 -18.53 -6.89
C GLN A 56 20.67 -18.14 -8.00
N ASN A 57 19.47 -17.66 -7.66
CA ASN A 57 18.46 -17.21 -8.61
C ASN A 57 17.54 -16.15 -8.00
N MET A 58 16.74 -15.51 -8.85
CA MET A 58 15.82 -14.48 -8.44
C MET A 58 14.68 -14.99 -7.55
N GLY A 59 14.31 -16.27 -7.65
CA GLY A 59 13.35 -16.89 -6.75
C GLY A 59 13.83 -16.89 -5.30
N GLN A 60 15.10 -17.22 -5.05
CA GLN A 60 15.68 -17.15 -3.71
C GLN A 60 15.77 -15.70 -3.20
N TYR A 61 16.07 -14.74 -4.09
CA TYR A 61 16.05 -13.32 -3.75
C TYR A 61 14.65 -12.84 -3.37
N HIS A 62 13.65 -13.25 -4.15
CA HIS A 62 12.23 -12.97 -3.88
C HIS A 62 11.79 -13.53 -2.53
N ASP A 63 12.09 -14.79 -2.25
CA ASP A 63 11.76 -15.44 -0.99
C ASP A 63 12.38 -14.73 0.21
N LEU A 64 13.64 -14.34 0.11
CA LEU A 64 14.32 -13.60 1.16
C LEU A 64 13.69 -12.22 1.37
N TYR A 65 13.38 -11.51 0.27
CA TYR A 65 12.70 -10.22 0.31
C TYR A 65 11.33 -10.34 0.99
N LEU A 66 10.51 -11.29 0.57
CA LEU A 66 9.18 -11.53 1.12
C LEU A 66 9.24 -11.90 2.61
N LYS A 67 10.05 -12.90 2.96
CA LYS A 67 10.21 -13.36 4.35
C LYS A 67 10.69 -12.24 5.26
N SER A 68 11.67 -11.45 4.84
CA SER A 68 12.17 -10.33 5.65
C SER A 68 11.11 -9.25 5.83
N GLY A 69 10.32 -8.94 4.79
CA GLY A 69 9.22 -7.98 4.86
C GLY A 69 8.13 -8.41 5.85
N VAL A 70 7.70 -9.66 5.75
CA VAL A 70 6.67 -10.24 6.64
C VAL A 70 7.13 -10.28 8.09
N LEU A 71 8.35 -10.73 8.35
CA LEU A 71 8.88 -10.81 9.71
C LEU A 71 9.06 -9.42 10.34
N LEU A 72 9.57 -8.46 9.59
CA LEU A 72 9.70 -7.08 10.08
C LEU A 72 8.34 -6.46 10.38
N LEU A 73 7.33 -6.72 9.54
CA LEU A 73 5.97 -6.26 9.79
C LEU A 73 5.39 -6.91 11.06
N ALA A 74 5.60 -8.20 11.24
CA ALA A 74 5.17 -8.92 12.45
C ALA A 74 5.81 -8.32 13.71
N ASP A 75 7.12 -8.06 13.70
CA ASP A 75 7.81 -7.44 14.85
C ASP A 75 7.25 -6.05 15.17
N VAL A 76 7.00 -5.22 14.14
CA VAL A 76 6.40 -3.89 14.32
C VAL A 76 4.99 -4.01 14.90
N PHE A 77 4.18 -4.93 14.38
CA PHE A 77 2.82 -5.14 14.85
C PHE A 77 2.78 -5.67 16.29
N GLU A 78 3.66 -6.60 16.66
CA GLU A 78 3.75 -7.11 18.02
C GLU A 78 4.20 -6.02 19.02
N ASN A 79 5.10 -5.14 18.63
CA ASN A 79 5.44 -3.98 19.45
C ASN A 79 4.25 -3.02 19.62
N PHE A 80 3.47 -2.81 18.55
CA PHE A 80 2.26 -2.00 18.62
C PHE A 80 1.21 -2.65 19.54
N ARG A 81 0.99 -3.97 19.43
CA ARG A 81 0.10 -4.72 20.32
C ARG A 81 0.49 -4.55 21.79
N LYS A 82 1.78 -4.74 22.08
CA LYS A 82 2.31 -4.58 23.43
C LYS A 82 2.04 -3.17 23.97
N THR A 83 2.33 -2.14 23.18
CA THR A 83 2.09 -0.74 23.56
C THR A 83 0.60 -0.48 23.83
N CYS A 84 -0.31 -1.00 22.99
CA CYS A 84 -1.75 -0.84 23.19
C CYS A 84 -2.23 -1.57 24.46
N LEU A 85 -1.77 -2.80 24.67
CA LEU A 85 -2.14 -3.59 25.86
C LEU A 85 -1.65 -2.92 27.14
N GLU A 86 -0.44 -2.38 27.15
CA GLU A 86 0.15 -1.69 28.31
C GLU A 86 -0.54 -0.35 28.63
N ASN A 87 -0.94 0.42 27.62
CA ASN A 87 -1.46 1.77 27.81
C ASN A 87 -3.01 1.85 27.85
N ILE A 88 -3.69 1.01 27.10
CA ILE A 88 -5.17 1.07 26.96
C ILE A 88 -5.84 -0.29 27.23
N GLU A 89 -5.05 -1.35 27.47
CA GLU A 89 -5.55 -2.72 27.69
C GLU A 89 -6.50 -3.21 26.58
N LEU A 90 -6.27 -2.78 25.35
CA LEU A 90 -6.98 -3.26 24.15
C LEU A 90 -5.98 -3.90 23.21
N ASP A 91 -6.34 -5.06 22.65
CA ASP A 91 -5.49 -5.74 21.66
C ASP A 91 -5.87 -5.28 20.24
N PRO A 92 -4.97 -4.58 19.52
CA PRO A 92 -5.21 -4.16 18.15
C PRO A 92 -5.55 -5.32 17.19
N ALA A 93 -5.15 -6.55 17.51
CA ALA A 93 -5.44 -7.72 16.69
C ALA A 93 -6.94 -8.04 16.58
N HIS A 94 -7.77 -7.52 17.49
CA HIS A 94 -9.23 -7.67 17.45
C HIS A 94 -9.92 -6.62 16.59
N TYR A 95 -9.20 -5.67 16.01
CA TYR A 95 -9.75 -4.56 15.25
C TYR A 95 -9.37 -4.64 13.77
N VAL A 96 -10.34 -4.45 12.90
CA VAL A 96 -10.12 -4.41 11.44
C VAL A 96 -9.49 -3.08 11.01
N THR A 97 -9.73 -1.99 11.77
CA THR A 97 -9.26 -0.65 11.42
C THR A 97 -8.76 0.12 12.64
N SER A 98 -7.80 1.01 12.44
CA SER A 98 -7.33 1.93 13.49
C SER A 98 -8.43 2.86 14.03
N PRO A 99 -9.37 3.40 13.23
CA PRO A 99 -10.50 4.15 13.77
C PRO A 99 -11.36 3.35 14.76
N GLY A 100 -11.60 2.07 14.51
CA GLY A 100 -12.35 1.21 15.45
C GLY A 100 -11.62 1.05 16.79
N LEU A 101 -10.32 0.78 16.74
CA LEU A 101 -9.47 0.73 17.94
C LEU A 101 -9.48 2.05 18.70
N SER A 102 -9.34 3.18 17.99
CA SER A 102 -9.30 4.52 18.60
C SER A 102 -10.63 4.87 19.26
N TRP A 103 -11.75 4.46 18.67
CA TRP A 103 -13.08 4.66 19.22
C TRP A 103 -13.23 3.94 20.56
N ASP A 104 -12.92 2.65 20.61
CA ASP A 104 -13.03 1.86 21.84
C ASP A 104 -12.01 2.33 22.91
N ALA A 105 -10.83 2.73 22.48
CA ALA A 105 -9.83 3.33 23.37
C ALA A 105 -10.37 4.61 24.02
N MET A 106 -10.99 5.49 23.24
CA MET A 106 -11.61 6.72 23.74
C MET A 106 -12.71 6.43 24.76
N LEU A 107 -13.62 5.50 24.46
CA LEU A 107 -14.69 5.13 25.37
C LEU A 107 -14.13 4.51 26.67
N LYS A 108 -13.12 3.64 26.57
CA LYS A 108 -12.51 2.99 27.73
C LYS A 108 -11.76 4.00 28.62
N MET A 109 -10.96 4.88 28.02
CA MET A 109 -10.16 5.85 28.77
C MET A 109 -11.01 6.94 29.44
N THR A 110 -12.10 7.35 28.79
CA THR A 110 -12.99 8.41 29.32
C THR A 110 -14.08 7.88 30.25
N GLY A 111 -14.41 6.59 30.15
CA GLY A 111 -15.54 5.98 30.87
C GLY A 111 -16.90 6.51 30.44
N ILE A 112 -16.97 7.25 29.33
CA ILE A 112 -18.20 7.83 28.81
C ILE A 112 -19.11 6.70 28.32
N LYS A 113 -20.37 6.75 28.76
CA LYS A 113 -21.46 5.93 28.23
C LYS A 113 -22.26 6.77 27.25
N LEU A 114 -22.24 6.37 25.98
CA LEU A 114 -22.99 7.06 24.94
C LEU A 114 -24.44 6.55 24.92
N GLU A 115 -25.38 7.47 24.88
CA GLU A 115 -26.78 7.14 24.63
C GLU A 115 -26.98 6.80 23.16
N LEU A 116 -27.81 5.81 22.89
CA LEU A 116 -28.20 5.49 21.51
C LEU A 116 -29.22 6.52 21.02
N ILE A 117 -29.12 6.87 19.76
CA ILE A 117 -30.08 7.74 19.10
C ILE A 117 -31.35 6.94 18.86
N ASN A 118 -32.42 7.30 19.56
CA ASN A 118 -33.72 6.64 19.47
C ASN A 118 -34.75 7.44 18.68
N ASP A 119 -34.49 8.72 18.45
CA ASP A 119 -35.34 9.64 17.70
C ASP A 119 -34.96 9.66 16.23
N ILE A 120 -35.97 9.47 15.34
CA ILE A 120 -35.74 9.38 13.90
C ILE A 120 -35.28 10.70 13.29
N ASP A 121 -35.74 11.84 13.82
CA ASP A 121 -35.35 13.14 13.29
C ASP A 121 -33.89 13.46 13.65
N GLN A 122 -33.46 13.11 14.85
CA GLN A 122 -32.06 13.20 15.29
C GLN A 122 -31.16 12.29 14.44
N TYR A 123 -31.60 11.04 14.20
CA TYR A 123 -30.87 10.11 13.34
C TYR A 123 -30.68 10.69 11.93
N GLN A 124 -31.77 11.15 11.32
CA GLN A 124 -31.71 11.73 9.96
C GLN A 124 -30.89 13.03 9.91
N PHE A 125 -30.93 13.84 10.97
CA PHE A 125 -30.10 15.04 11.06
C PHE A 125 -28.61 14.70 11.04
N ILE A 126 -28.20 13.71 11.84
CA ILE A 126 -26.81 13.25 11.87
C ILE A 126 -26.41 12.60 10.55
N GLU A 127 -27.27 11.71 10.00
CA GLU A 127 -27.04 11.03 8.73
C GLU A 127 -26.81 12.02 7.58
N LYS A 128 -27.63 13.07 7.49
CA LYS A 128 -27.47 14.14 6.49
C LYS A 128 -26.21 14.98 6.70
N GLY A 129 -25.71 15.05 7.93
CA GLY A 129 -24.47 15.75 8.27
C GLY A 129 -23.19 14.93 8.01
N MET A 130 -23.31 13.61 7.86
CA MET A 130 -22.15 12.77 7.56
C MET A 130 -21.58 13.09 6.19
N ARG A 131 -20.30 13.47 6.18
CA ARG A 131 -19.55 13.77 4.96
C ARG A 131 -18.83 12.52 4.51
N GLY A 132 -19.20 12.02 3.38
CA GLY A 132 -18.53 10.87 2.74
C GLY A 132 -18.88 10.81 1.27
N GLY A 133 -17.94 10.39 0.45
CA GLY A 133 -18.15 10.23 -1.00
C GLY A 133 -18.73 8.86 -1.32
N THR A 134 -19.57 8.80 -2.33
CA THR A 134 -19.94 7.54 -2.96
C THR A 134 -18.86 7.17 -3.96
N SER A 135 -18.26 5.98 -3.79
CA SER A 135 -17.32 5.42 -4.77
C SER A 135 -18.07 4.44 -5.68
N TYR A 136 -18.03 4.68 -6.97
CA TYR A 136 -18.61 3.77 -7.95
C TYR A 136 -17.84 3.80 -9.26
N ILE A 137 -17.90 2.71 -10.02
CA ILE A 137 -17.30 2.59 -11.32
C ILE A 137 -18.37 2.94 -12.36
N ALA A 138 -18.29 4.13 -12.96
CA ALA A 138 -19.24 4.58 -13.99
C ALA A 138 -19.08 3.77 -15.29
N HIS A 139 -17.85 3.43 -15.66
CA HIS A 139 -17.52 2.63 -16.82
C HIS A 139 -16.51 1.55 -16.45
N ARG A 140 -16.86 0.29 -16.73
CA ARG A 140 -15.99 -0.86 -16.38
C ARG A 140 -14.81 -1.04 -17.33
N TYR A 141 -14.89 -0.45 -18.51
CA TYR A 141 -13.89 -0.54 -19.56
C TYR A 141 -13.66 0.82 -20.18
N GLY A 142 -12.43 1.10 -20.50
CA GLY A 142 -12.03 2.26 -21.27
C GLY A 142 -10.78 1.94 -22.06
N GLU A 143 -10.66 2.53 -23.24
CA GLU A 143 -9.49 2.42 -24.10
C GLU A 143 -9.02 3.82 -24.47
N ALA A 144 -7.75 4.08 -24.22
CA ALA A 144 -7.10 5.30 -24.65
C ALA A 144 -6.76 5.22 -26.14
N ASN A 145 -6.75 6.37 -26.82
CA ASN A 145 -6.28 6.50 -28.19
C ASN A 145 -5.60 7.85 -28.34
N ASN A 146 -4.29 7.89 -28.33
CA ASN A 146 -3.55 9.13 -28.49
C ASN A 146 -2.16 8.89 -29.09
N LYS A 147 -1.54 9.95 -29.58
CA LYS A 147 -0.27 9.93 -30.30
C LYS A 147 0.94 9.36 -29.54
N HIS A 148 0.80 9.11 -28.24
CA HIS A 148 1.86 8.52 -27.41
C HIS A 148 1.74 6.99 -27.29
N MET A 149 0.69 6.40 -27.89
CA MET A 149 0.44 4.97 -27.86
C MET A 149 0.95 4.29 -29.13
N SER A 150 1.48 3.08 -28.99
CA SER A 150 1.98 2.29 -30.11
C SER A 150 0.87 1.85 -31.10
N ASN A 151 -0.36 1.77 -30.63
CA ASN A 151 -1.55 1.39 -31.38
C ASN A 151 -2.45 2.60 -31.70
N TYR A 152 -1.88 3.81 -31.77
CA TYR A 152 -2.62 5.02 -32.07
C TYR A 152 -3.32 4.94 -33.44
N ASP A 153 -4.60 5.26 -33.45
CA ASP A 153 -5.42 5.36 -34.65
C ASP A 153 -5.86 6.81 -34.84
N ALA A 154 -5.31 7.46 -35.88
CA ALA A 154 -5.56 8.87 -36.15
C ALA A 154 -6.98 9.17 -36.69
N GLU A 155 -7.72 8.15 -37.15
CA GLU A 155 -9.11 8.29 -37.64
C GLU A 155 -10.11 8.30 -36.47
N LYS A 156 -9.70 7.84 -35.31
CA LYS A 156 -10.53 7.85 -34.09
C LYS A 156 -10.26 9.07 -33.22
N ASN A 157 -11.27 9.46 -32.46
CA ASN A 157 -11.13 10.56 -31.51
C ASN A 157 -10.00 10.31 -30.51
N SER A 158 -9.17 11.32 -30.29
CA SER A 158 -8.13 11.25 -29.26
C SER A 158 -8.73 11.11 -27.88
N LYS A 159 -8.29 10.10 -27.11
CA LYS A 159 -8.68 9.82 -25.73
C LYS A 159 -7.47 9.63 -24.86
N TYR A 160 -7.49 10.29 -23.72
CA TYR A 160 -6.47 10.18 -22.69
C TYR A 160 -7.09 9.64 -21.41
N PHE A 161 -6.36 8.80 -20.68
CA PHE A 161 -6.69 8.47 -19.30
C PHE A 161 -5.83 9.30 -18.37
N MET A 162 -6.47 9.86 -17.37
CA MET A 162 -5.81 10.58 -16.31
C MET A 162 -6.15 9.91 -14.98
N TYR A 163 -5.13 9.46 -14.28
CA TYR A 163 -5.26 9.00 -12.91
C TYR A 163 -4.96 10.16 -11.97
N LEU A 164 -5.95 10.49 -11.13
CA LEU A 164 -5.83 11.57 -10.16
C LEU A 164 -6.11 10.99 -8.77
N ASP A 165 -5.21 11.27 -7.85
CA ASP A 165 -5.35 10.98 -6.43
C ASP A 165 -5.23 12.26 -5.63
N THR A 166 -6.17 12.48 -4.71
CA THR A 166 -6.18 13.67 -3.85
C THR A 166 -5.95 13.23 -2.42
N ASN A 167 -4.75 13.46 -1.93
CA ASN A 167 -4.39 13.16 -0.56
C ASN A 167 -5.15 14.05 0.42
N ASN A 168 -5.75 13.43 1.44
CA ASN A 168 -6.43 14.13 2.54
C ASN A 168 -7.51 15.13 2.05
N LEU A 169 -8.36 14.70 1.11
CA LEU A 169 -9.40 15.55 0.50
C LEU A 169 -10.27 16.29 1.54
N TYR A 170 -10.66 15.61 2.61
CA TYR A 170 -11.50 16.21 3.65
C TYR A 170 -10.77 17.22 4.55
N GLY A 171 -9.47 17.10 4.68
CA GLY A 171 -8.65 18.06 5.41
C GLY A 171 -8.25 19.27 4.55
N TRP A 172 -8.47 19.19 3.23
CA TRP A 172 -8.13 20.25 2.28
C TRP A 172 -9.29 21.20 1.99
N LEU A 173 -10.53 20.75 2.21
CA LEU A 173 -11.76 21.53 2.12
C LEU A 173 -12.01 22.33 3.40
#